data_ce2aacb10d34209e5eddfffbcc2b5960
#
_entry.id   ce2aacb10d34209e5eddfffbcc2b5960
#
_cell.length_a   1.000
_cell.length_b   1.000
_cell.length_c   1.000
_cell.angle_alpha   90.00
_cell.angle_beta   90.00
_cell.angle_gamma   90.00
#
_symmetry.space_group_name_H-M   'P 1'
#
loop_
_entity.id
_entity.type
_entity.pdbx_description
1 polymer ?
#
loop_
_entity_poly.entity_id
_entity_poly.type
_entity_poly.pdbx_seq_one_letter_code
_entity_poly.pdbx_strand_id
1 'polypeptide(L)'
;METTLNILKALSDKNRFRVIAALGRYDELCACQVTELLQVSGATASRHMGILQRAGLVGSRKDGRWVYYFLTKPEGSEPLFQWLEKARTDTDELNADFQALEKIVSMTREDLCRMQRGEDCCPN
;
A
#
# COMPACT_ATOMS: atom_id res chain seq x y z
N MET A 1 -22.61 -1.86 -10.64
CA MET A 1 -22.81 -2.32 -9.27
C MET A 1 -21.65 -3.19 -8.77
N GLU A 2 -21.23 -4.14 -9.57
CA GLU A 2 -20.13 -5.03 -9.18
C GLU A 2 -18.83 -4.29 -8.90
N THR A 3 -18.50 -3.33 -9.76
CA THR A 3 -17.30 -2.52 -9.58
C THR A 3 -17.32 -1.79 -8.24
N THR A 4 -18.47 -1.19 -7.91
CA THR A 4 -18.61 -0.48 -6.64
C THR A 4 -18.45 -1.42 -5.46
N LEU A 5 -19.07 -2.58 -5.52
CA LEU A 5 -18.98 -3.56 -4.44
C LEU A 5 -17.54 -4.08 -4.27
N ASN A 6 -16.83 -4.29 -5.38
CA ASN A 6 -15.44 -4.71 -5.31
C ASN A 6 -14.56 -3.68 -4.62
N ILE A 7 -14.79 -2.41 -4.92
CA ILE A 7 -14.07 -1.32 -4.26
C ILE A 7 -14.35 -1.33 -2.76
N LEU A 8 -15.62 -1.42 -2.39
CA LEU A 8 -15.99 -1.42 -0.97
C LEU A 8 -15.43 -2.63 -0.24
N LYS A 9 -15.48 -3.80 -0.86
CA LYS A 9 -14.91 -5.01 -0.27
C LYS A 9 -13.40 -4.90 -0.09
N ALA A 10 -12.72 -4.36 -1.09
CA ALA A 10 -11.27 -4.20 -1.03
C ALA A 10 -10.88 -3.26 0.12
N LEU A 11 -11.66 -2.22 0.36
CA LEU A 11 -11.37 -1.24 1.40
C LEU A 11 -11.80 -1.67 2.80
N SER A 12 -12.60 -2.72 2.93
CA SER A 12 -13.13 -3.12 4.24
C SER A 12 -12.21 -4.06 5.00
N ASP A 13 -10.92 -4.00 4.71
CA ASP A 13 -9.88 -4.67 5.46
C ASP A 13 -8.91 -3.63 6.01
N LYS A 14 -8.55 -3.76 7.27
CA LYS A 14 -7.71 -2.80 7.95
C LYS A 14 -6.37 -2.57 7.23
N ASN A 15 -5.70 -3.64 6.85
CA ASN A 15 -4.39 -3.51 6.20
C ASN A 15 -4.51 -2.88 4.82
N ARG A 16 -5.53 -3.25 4.05
CA ARG A 16 -5.73 -2.65 2.74
C ARG A 16 -6.07 -1.16 2.85
N PHE A 17 -6.87 -0.80 3.86
CA PHE A 17 -7.16 0.61 4.11
C PHE A 17 -5.88 1.39 4.45
N ARG A 18 -5.01 0.80 5.28
CA ARG A 18 -3.73 1.42 5.65
C ARG A 18 -2.85 1.66 4.42
N VAL A 19 -2.83 0.72 3.48
CA VAL A 19 -2.06 0.88 2.25
C VAL A 19 -2.60 2.04 1.42
N ILE A 20 -3.92 2.12 1.27
CA ILE A 20 -4.52 3.21 0.51
C ILE A 20 -4.19 4.57 1.15
N ALA A 21 -4.26 4.66 2.47
CA ALA A 21 -3.89 5.89 3.17
C ALA A 21 -2.41 6.24 2.94
N ALA A 22 -1.53 5.24 2.98
CA ALA A 22 -0.11 5.45 2.75
C ALA A 22 0.16 5.94 1.33
N LEU A 23 -0.50 5.34 0.34
CA LEU A 23 -0.35 5.73 -1.06
C LEU A 23 -1.02 7.07 -1.38
N GLY A 24 -1.88 7.54 -0.49
CA GLY A 24 -2.40 8.90 -0.59
C GLY A 24 -1.38 9.94 -0.18
N ARG A 25 -0.39 9.54 0.60
CA ARG A 25 0.65 10.44 1.09
C ARG A 25 1.96 10.35 0.30
N TYR A 26 2.25 9.19 -0.24
CA TYR A 26 3.45 8.94 -1.04
C TYR A 26 3.01 8.55 -2.45
N ASP A 27 3.65 9.11 -3.45
CA ASP A 27 3.26 8.86 -4.84
C ASP A 27 3.34 7.39 -5.21
N GLU A 28 4.34 6.70 -4.67
CA GLU A 28 4.44 5.25 -4.85
C GLU A 28 5.25 4.65 -3.72
N LEU A 29 5.03 3.36 -3.47
CA LEU A 29 5.77 2.59 -2.47
C LEU A 29 6.19 1.27 -3.08
N CYS A 30 7.42 0.85 -2.78
CA CYS A 30 7.92 -0.45 -3.18
C CYS A 30 7.22 -1.55 -2.39
N ALA A 31 7.11 -2.74 -2.98
CA ALA A 31 6.50 -3.89 -2.32
C ALA A 31 7.10 -4.16 -0.95
N CYS A 32 8.43 -4.04 -0.80
CA CYS A 32 9.06 -4.27 0.49
C CYS A 32 8.71 -3.18 1.51
N GLN A 33 8.46 -1.95 1.06
CA GLN A 33 8.02 -0.89 1.96
C GLN A 33 6.60 -1.16 2.47
N VAL A 34 5.73 -1.66 1.60
CA VAL A 34 4.37 -2.06 2.00
C VAL A 34 4.44 -3.21 3.01
N THR A 35 5.27 -4.21 2.72
CA THR A 35 5.43 -5.37 3.60
C THR A 35 5.92 -4.93 4.97
N GLU A 36 6.87 -4.03 5.02
CA GLU A 36 7.40 -3.52 6.28
C GLU A 36 6.35 -2.72 7.04
N LEU A 37 5.61 -1.86 6.35
CA LEU A 37 4.55 -1.07 6.99
C LEU A 37 3.53 -1.98 7.66
N LEU A 38 3.08 -3.00 6.93
CA LEU A 38 2.00 -3.87 7.41
C LEU A 38 2.48 -4.91 8.42
N GLN A 39 3.77 -5.16 8.49
CA GLN A 39 4.36 -6.18 9.38
C GLN A 39 3.74 -7.55 9.13
N VAL A 40 3.64 -7.92 7.85
CA VAL A 40 3.12 -9.22 7.42
C VAL A 40 4.14 -9.86 6.50
N SER A 41 3.90 -11.11 6.12
CA SER A 41 4.78 -11.77 5.14
C SER A 41 4.63 -11.12 3.77
N GLY A 42 5.65 -11.31 2.93
CA GLY A 42 5.58 -10.81 1.56
C GLY A 42 4.42 -11.41 0.79
N ALA A 43 4.11 -12.69 1.03
CA ALA A 43 2.98 -13.34 0.37
C ALA A 43 1.65 -12.73 0.78
N THR A 44 1.49 -12.40 2.07
CA THR A 44 0.27 -11.76 2.55
C THR A 44 0.13 -10.35 1.99
N ALA A 45 1.22 -9.58 1.99
CA ALA A 45 1.21 -8.24 1.40
C ALA A 45 0.83 -8.30 -0.08
N SER A 46 1.43 -9.24 -0.81
CA SER A 46 1.14 -9.41 -2.24
C SER A 46 -0.34 -9.75 -2.48
N ARG A 47 -0.91 -10.59 -1.62
CA ARG A 47 -2.34 -10.93 -1.73
C ARG A 47 -3.22 -9.70 -1.52
N HIS A 48 -2.92 -8.88 -0.53
CA HIS A 48 -3.65 -7.63 -0.31
C HIS A 48 -3.53 -6.70 -1.51
N MET A 49 -2.32 -6.56 -2.05
CA MET A 49 -2.13 -5.69 -3.21
C MET A 49 -2.86 -6.22 -4.44
N GLY A 50 -2.90 -7.54 -4.62
CA GLY A 50 -3.66 -8.16 -5.70
C GLY A 50 -5.15 -7.85 -5.61
N ILE A 51 -5.71 -7.87 -4.42
CA ILE A 51 -7.13 -7.53 -4.21
C ILE A 51 -7.38 -6.06 -4.58
N LEU A 52 -6.48 -5.17 -4.14
CA LEU A 52 -6.59 -3.74 -4.46
C LEU A 52 -6.45 -3.48 -5.95
N GLN A 53 -5.55 -4.22 -6.63
CA GLN A 53 -5.36 -4.09 -8.07
C GLN A 53 -6.60 -4.54 -8.83
N ARG A 54 -7.19 -5.66 -8.45
CA ARG A 54 -8.40 -6.16 -9.12
C ARG A 54 -9.58 -5.22 -8.93
N ALA A 55 -9.60 -4.50 -7.82
CA ALA A 55 -10.65 -3.49 -7.58
C ALA A 55 -10.40 -2.18 -8.34
N GLY A 56 -9.24 -2.05 -8.98
CA GLY A 56 -8.90 -0.84 -9.72
C GLY A 56 -8.39 0.31 -8.88
N LEU A 57 -8.04 0.05 -7.62
CA LEU A 57 -7.60 1.10 -6.70
C LEU A 57 -6.11 1.32 -6.72
N VAL A 58 -5.35 0.32 -7.15
CA VAL A 58 -3.89 0.34 -7.13
C VAL A 58 -3.38 -0.21 -8.45
N GLY A 59 -2.33 0.42 -8.98
CA GLY A 59 -1.57 -0.10 -10.09
C GLY A 59 -0.17 -0.47 -9.63
N SER A 60 0.59 -1.10 -10.52
CA SER A 60 1.97 -1.43 -10.23
C SER A 60 2.85 -1.24 -11.44
N ARG A 61 4.13 -1.01 -11.20
CA ARG A 61 5.15 -0.98 -12.24
C ARG A 61 6.38 -1.70 -11.74
N LYS A 62 7.16 -2.24 -12.66
CA LYS A 62 8.43 -2.90 -12.33
C LYS A 62 9.58 -1.99 -12.74
N ASP A 63 10.60 -2.00 -11.89
CA ASP A 63 11.87 -1.35 -12.19
C ASP A 63 12.96 -2.36 -11.80
N GLY A 64 13.44 -3.11 -12.78
CA GLY A 64 14.34 -4.23 -12.52
C GLY A 64 13.62 -5.28 -11.72
N ARG A 65 14.16 -5.62 -10.55
CA ARG A 65 13.55 -6.61 -9.64
C ARG A 65 12.59 -5.99 -8.64
N TRP A 66 12.42 -4.64 -8.68
CA TRP A 66 11.59 -3.95 -7.72
C TRP A 66 10.21 -3.71 -8.29
N VAL A 67 9.17 -3.93 -7.46
CA VAL A 67 7.78 -3.63 -7.82
C VAL A 67 7.35 -2.42 -7.00
N TYR A 68 6.77 -1.43 -7.67
CA TYR A 68 6.24 -0.23 -7.06
C TYR A 68 4.74 -0.18 -7.25
N TYR A 69 4.04 0.21 -6.19
CA TYR A 69 2.58 0.37 -6.23
C TYR A 69 2.21 1.84 -6.13
N PHE A 70 1.12 2.20 -6.77
CA PHE A 70 0.62 3.57 -6.78
C PHE A 70 -0.90 3.55 -6.86
N LEU A 71 -1.54 4.66 -6.44
CA LEU A 71 -2.99 4.76 -6.53
C LEU A 71 -3.42 4.94 -7.97
N THR A 72 -4.46 4.21 -8.35
CA THR A 72 -5.24 4.50 -9.55
C THR A 72 -6.63 4.86 -9.07
N LYS A 73 -7.16 5.96 -9.58
CA LYS A 73 -8.45 6.44 -9.12
C LYS A 73 -9.47 6.18 -10.22
N PRO A 74 -10.36 5.18 -10.03
CA PRO A 74 -11.37 4.90 -11.04
C PRO A 74 -12.23 6.13 -11.31
N GLU A 75 -12.75 6.22 -12.53
CA GLU A 75 -13.59 7.33 -12.89
C GLU A 75 -14.77 7.43 -11.93
N GLY A 76 -15.04 8.64 -11.44
CA GLY A 76 -16.13 8.88 -10.52
C GLY A 76 -15.81 8.60 -9.06
N SER A 77 -14.56 8.25 -8.76
CA SER A 77 -14.18 7.88 -7.40
C SER A 77 -13.64 9.06 -6.57
N GLU A 78 -13.60 10.27 -7.13
CA GLU A 78 -13.05 11.42 -6.42
C GLU A 78 -13.72 11.65 -5.06
N PRO A 79 -15.04 11.58 -4.92
CA PRO A 79 -15.65 11.77 -3.61
C PRO A 79 -15.21 10.74 -2.58
N LEU A 80 -15.00 9.48 -3.02
CA LEU A 80 -14.51 8.44 -2.14
C LEU A 80 -13.11 8.78 -1.61
N PHE A 81 -12.21 9.19 -2.49
CA PHE A 81 -10.85 9.53 -2.07
C PHE A 81 -10.82 10.77 -1.20
N GLN A 82 -11.69 11.74 -1.46
CA GLN A 82 -11.81 12.92 -0.61
C GLN A 82 -12.27 12.51 0.79
N TRP A 83 -13.23 11.62 0.88
CA TRP A 83 -13.72 11.13 2.16
C TRP A 83 -12.62 10.34 2.90
N LEU A 84 -11.90 9.48 2.19
CA LEU A 84 -10.82 8.71 2.79
C LEU A 84 -9.71 9.63 3.34
N GLU A 85 -9.43 10.71 2.62
CA GLU A 85 -8.42 11.65 3.06
C GLU A 85 -8.79 12.32 4.36
N LYS A 86 -10.06 12.64 4.55
CA LYS A 86 -10.54 13.18 5.81
C LYS A 86 -10.50 12.12 6.92
N ALA A 87 -10.91 10.91 6.61
CA ALA A 87 -10.96 9.83 7.59
C ALA A 87 -9.58 9.52 8.16
N ARG A 88 -8.53 9.59 7.33
CA ARG A 88 -7.18 9.24 7.76
C ARG A 88 -6.57 10.23 8.74
N THR A 89 -7.10 11.46 8.81
CA THR A 89 -6.53 12.46 9.72
C THR A 89 -7.00 12.29 11.15
N ASP A 90 -7.97 11.42 11.38
CA ASP A 90 -8.64 11.30 12.69
C ASP A 90 -8.24 10.06 13.47
N THR A 91 -7.28 9.27 13.01
CA THR A 91 -6.93 8.04 13.72
C THR A 91 -5.48 8.04 14.16
N ASP A 92 -5.26 7.65 15.43
CA ASP A 92 -3.91 7.51 15.98
C ASP A 92 -3.12 6.43 15.24
N GLU A 93 -3.81 5.40 14.78
CA GLU A 93 -3.19 4.29 14.09
C GLU A 93 -2.58 4.71 12.76
N LEU A 94 -3.30 5.52 11.98
CA LEU A 94 -2.76 6.02 10.71
C LEU A 94 -1.64 7.02 10.95
N ASN A 95 -1.73 7.80 12.02
CA ASN A 95 -0.63 8.71 12.37
C ASN A 95 0.63 7.92 12.73
N ALA A 96 0.49 6.81 13.43
CA ALA A 96 1.62 5.93 13.73
C ALA A 96 2.20 5.34 12.44
N ASP A 97 1.34 4.96 11.48
CA ASP A 97 1.78 4.47 10.20
C ASP A 97 2.62 5.51 9.46
N PHE A 98 2.17 6.76 9.46
CA PHE A 98 2.90 7.83 8.76
C PHE A 98 4.27 8.07 9.40
N GLN A 99 4.37 7.97 10.72
CA GLN A 99 5.66 8.06 11.40
C GLN A 99 6.57 6.90 11.03
N ALA A 100 6.01 5.68 10.98
CA ALA A 100 6.77 4.51 10.56
C ALA A 100 7.25 4.65 9.12
N LEU A 101 6.41 5.17 8.23
CA LEU A 101 6.75 5.34 6.83
C LEU A 101 7.91 6.32 6.64
N GLU A 102 8.01 7.35 7.46
CA GLU A 102 9.16 8.25 7.35
C GLU A 102 10.48 7.51 7.49
N LYS A 103 10.55 6.55 8.41
CA LYS A 103 11.74 5.71 8.58
C LYS A 103 11.90 4.72 7.46
N ILE A 104 10.80 4.09 7.05
CA ILE A 104 10.81 3.06 6.03
C ILE A 104 11.32 3.61 4.70
N VAL A 105 10.80 4.78 4.28
CA VAL A 105 11.20 5.36 3.01
C VAL A 105 12.61 5.92 3.04
N SER A 106 13.17 6.17 4.23
CA SER A 106 14.55 6.63 4.36
C SER A 106 15.56 5.51 4.18
N MET A 107 15.15 4.25 4.30
CA MET A 107 16.04 3.10 4.10
C MET A 107 16.14 2.77 2.62
N THR A 108 17.31 2.26 2.20
CA THR A 108 17.42 1.75 0.84
C THR A 108 16.58 0.47 0.71
N ARG A 109 16.13 0.20 -0.51
CA ARG A 109 15.34 -1.01 -0.75
C ARG A 109 16.16 -2.27 -0.46
N GLU A 110 17.44 -2.22 -0.77
CA GLU A 110 18.35 -3.34 -0.50
C GLU A 110 18.43 -3.64 1.00
N ASP A 111 18.62 -2.60 1.81
CA ASP A 111 18.70 -2.78 3.26
C ASP A 111 17.39 -3.28 3.84
N LEU A 112 16.29 -2.75 3.37
CA LEU A 112 14.97 -3.14 3.85
C LEU A 112 14.67 -4.59 3.51
N CYS A 113 14.95 -5.01 2.27
CA CYS A 113 14.77 -6.40 1.87
C CYS A 113 15.66 -7.34 2.65
N ARG A 114 16.89 -6.91 2.92
CA ARG A 114 17.83 -7.72 3.71
C ARG A 114 17.31 -7.94 5.11
N MET A 115 16.73 -6.91 5.73
CA MET A 115 16.12 -7.05 7.04
C MET A 115 14.98 -8.06 7.04
N GLN A 116 14.20 -8.06 5.97
CA GLN A 116 13.02 -8.93 5.89
C GLN A 116 13.38 -10.38 5.56
N ARG A 117 14.40 -10.58 4.75
CA ARG A 117 14.70 -11.90 4.17
C ARG A 117 16.12 -12.39 4.43
N GLY A 118 16.88 -11.71 5.25
CA GLY A 118 18.26 -12.02 5.45
C GLY A 118 19.10 -11.54 4.26
N GLU A 119 19.86 -12.43 3.63
CA GLU A 119 20.73 -12.02 2.53
C GLU A 119 20.02 -11.85 1.21
N ASP A 120 18.86 -12.45 1.07
CA ASP A 120 18.12 -12.40 -0.18
C ASP A 120 17.35 -11.10 -0.31
N CYS A 121 17.60 -10.41 -1.41
CA CYS A 121 16.82 -9.24 -1.72
C CYS A 121 15.42 -9.64 -2.17
N CYS A 122 14.51 -8.68 -2.04
CA CYS A 122 13.14 -8.84 -2.47
C CYS A 122 13.10 -9.24 -3.95
N PRO A 123 12.53 -10.39 -4.29
CA PRO A 123 12.50 -10.82 -5.68
C PRO A 123 11.43 -10.13 -6.50
N ASN A 124 10.80 -9.17 -6.02
CA ASN A 124 9.70 -8.45 -6.57
C ASN A 124 8.38 -9.10 -6.24
#